data_46abf157bbb2bf362bc82fd7002e18fe
#
_entry.id   46abf157bbb2bf362bc82fd7002e18fe
#
_cell.length_a   1.000
_cell.length_b   1.000
_cell.length_c   1.000
_cell.angle_alpha   90.00
_cell.angle_beta   90.00
_cell.angle_gamma   90.00
#
_symmetry.space_group_name_H-M   'P 1'
#
loop_
_entity.id
_entity.type
_entity.pdbx_description
1 polymer ?
#
loop_
_entity_poly.entity_id
_entity_poly.type
_entity_poly.pdbx_seq_one_letter_code
_entity_poly.pdbx_strand_id
1 'polypeptide(L)'
;TSGLVGSEMCIRDRYRPGPLEYIPSFVRRKNGLEKITYDIPQMEEFLKETYGITVYQEQVMQLSQKLADFSKGDADLLRKAMGKKIFSLLEKLKPKFIDGGVKNGYEEDTLEKIWKDWEAFASYAFNKSHSTCYALIAYQTAYLKAHYPSEYMLSLIHI
;
A
#
# COMPACT_ATOMS: atom_id res chain seq x y z
N THR A 1 -1.41 16.68 15.42
CA THR A 1 -0.56 15.53 15.77
C THR A 1 -0.77 14.36 14.79
N SER A 2 -2.03 13.96 14.50
CA SER A 2 -2.33 12.92 13.51
C SER A 2 -1.86 13.29 12.08
N GLY A 3 -1.86 14.58 11.72
CA GLY A 3 -1.37 15.05 10.43
C GLY A 3 0.13 14.85 10.22
N LEU A 4 0.95 15.00 11.26
CA LEU A 4 2.40 14.81 11.18
C LEU A 4 2.77 13.33 10.94
N VAL A 5 2.16 12.41 11.68
CA VAL A 5 2.36 10.96 11.51
C VAL A 5 1.91 10.51 10.12
N GLY A 6 0.77 10.99 9.65
CA GLY A 6 0.28 10.68 8.29
C GLY A 6 1.21 11.22 7.19
N SER A 7 1.77 12.42 7.36
CA SER A 7 2.72 13.01 6.42
C SER A 7 4.03 12.22 6.38
N GLU A 8 4.57 11.82 7.53
CA GLU A 8 5.78 11.00 7.65
C GLU A 8 5.60 9.64 6.96
N MET A 9 4.47 8.96 7.19
CA MET A 9 4.14 7.72 6.49
C MET A 9 4.12 7.94 4.96
N CYS A 10 3.45 8.99 4.49
CA CYS A 10 3.35 9.28 3.06
C CYS A 10 4.73 9.51 2.42
N ILE A 11 5.63 10.24 3.08
CA ILE A 11 6.98 10.49 2.58
C ILE A 11 7.76 9.18 2.47
N ARG A 12 7.78 8.37 3.53
CA ARG A 12 8.55 7.12 3.55
C ARG A 12 8.05 6.10 2.54
N ASP A 13 6.74 5.99 2.39
CA ASP A 13 6.12 4.94 1.58
C ASP A 13 6.19 5.21 0.08
N ARG A 14 6.26 6.48 -0.31
CA ARG A 14 6.15 6.87 -1.71
C ARG A 14 7.44 7.39 -2.33
N TYR A 15 8.41 7.80 -1.54
CA TYR A 15 9.71 8.24 -2.04
C TYR A 15 10.60 7.03 -2.35
N ARG A 16 10.19 6.24 -3.37
CA ARG A 16 10.91 5.05 -3.85
C ARG A 16 10.79 4.96 -5.37
N PRO A 17 11.78 4.37 -6.08
CA PRO A 17 11.64 4.05 -7.49
C PRO A 17 10.36 3.21 -7.72
N GLY A 18 9.57 3.55 -8.73
CA GLY A 18 8.27 2.94 -9.00
C GLY A 18 7.09 3.80 -8.48
N PRO A 19 6.87 3.96 -7.18
CA PRO A 19 5.81 4.84 -6.66
C PRO A 19 5.97 6.31 -7.04
N LEU A 20 7.17 6.74 -7.42
CA LEU A 20 7.45 8.11 -7.86
C LEU A 20 6.54 8.56 -9.01
N GLU A 21 6.16 7.66 -9.92
CA GLU A 21 5.27 7.96 -11.04
C GLU A 21 3.86 8.33 -10.60
N TYR A 22 3.41 7.79 -9.45
CA TYR A 22 2.06 8.04 -8.91
C TYR A 22 1.99 9.26 -7.99
N ILE A 23 3.14 9.84 -7.58
CA ILE A 23 3.17 11.01 -6.68
C ILE A 23 2.40 12.20 -7.24
N PRO A 24 2.56 12.61 -8.52
CA PRO A 24 1.81 13.73 -9.06
C PRO A 24 0.29 13.53 -8.99
N SER A 25 -0.21 12.36 -9.39
CA SER A 25 -1.64 12.02 -9.30
C SER A 25 -2.11 11.97 -7.85
N PHE A 26 -1.32 11.39 -6.96
CA PHE A 26 -1.64 11.36 -5.53
C PHE A 26 -1.79 12.78 -4.96
N VAL A 27 -0.84 13.67 -5.25
CA VAL A 27 -0.88 15.07 -4.76
C VAL A 27 -2.10 15.79 -5.33
N ARG A 28 -2.39 15.63 -6.64
CA ARG A 28 -3.58 16.22 -7.26
C ARG A 28 -4.88 15.72 -6.64
N ARG A 29 -5.01 14.39 -6.44
CA ARG A 29 -6.18 13.77 -5.83
C ARG A 29 -6.35 14.18 -4.37
N LYS A 30 -5.26 14.24 -3.60
CA LYS A 30 -5.26 14.70 -2.20
C LYS A 30 -5.74 16.16 -2.08
N ASN A 31 -5.37 17.02 -3.03
CA ASN A 31 -5.73 18.43 -3.04
C ASN A 31 -7.08 18.72 -3.76
N GLY A 32 -7.80 17.67 -4.18
CA GLY A 32 -9.07 17.81 -4.88
C GLY A 32 -8.97 18.33 -6.32
N LEU A 33 -7.76 18.37 -6.90
CA LEU A 33 -7.50 18.82 -8.27
C LEU A 33 -7.72 17.70 -9.31
N GLU A 34 -7.80 16.46 -8.88
CA GLU A 34 -8.06 15.29 -9.72
C GLU A 34 -9.11 14.42 -9.04
N LYS A 35 -10.10 13.97 -9.81
CA LYS A 35 -11.15 13.06 -9.30
C LYS A 35 -10.53 11.69 -9.00
N ILE A 36 -10.87 11.14 -7.84
CA ILE A 36 -10.51 9.76 -7.49
C ILE A 36 -11.40 8.82 -8.29
N THR A 37 -10.80 7.91 -9.03
CA THR A 37 -11.49 6.88 -9.81
C THR A 37 -11.04 5.51 -9.35
N TYR A 38 -11.97 4.57 -9.33
CA TYR A 38 -11.71 3.16 -9.02
C TYR A 38 -12.14 2.31 -10.22
N ASP A 39 -11.35 1.31 -10.59
CA ASP A 39 -11.70 0.40 -11.68
C ASP A 39 -12.95 -0.43 -11.31
N ILE A 40 -13.08 -0.79 -10.04
CA ILE A 40 -14.24 -1.48 -9.47
C ILE A 40 -14.68 -0.71 -8.23
N PRO A 41 -15.98 -0.39 -8.04
CA PRO A 41 -16.46 0.40 -6.90
C PRO A 41 -16.07 -0.17 -5.53
N GLN A 42 -15.99 -1.49 -5.39
CA GLN A 42 -15.63 -2.17 -4.16
C GLN A 42 -14.17 -1.90 -3.72
N MET A 43 -13.31 -1.43 -4.64
CA MET A 43 -11.93 -1.06 -4.30
C MET A 43 -11.86 0.20 -3.43
N GLU A 44 -12.90 1.04 -3.43
CA GLU A 44 -12.95 2.25 -2.61
C GLU A 44 -12.74 1.94 -1.13
N GLU A 45 -13.33 0.86 -0.61
CA GLU A 45 -13.21 0.44 0.80
C GLU A 45 -11.75 0.33 1.26
N PHE A 46 -10.86 -0.15 0.37
CA PHE A 46 -9.45 -0.43 0.68
C PHE A 46 -8.48 0.64 0.19
N LEU A 47 -8.85 1.39 -0.86
CA LEU A 47 -7.97 2.38 -1.49
C LEU A 47 -8.32 3.83 -1.15
N LYS A 48 -9.36 4.08 -0.38
CA LYS A 48 -9.80 5.45 -0.01
C LYS A 48 -8.69 6.23 0.70
N GLU A 49 -7.97 5.62 1.64
CA GLU A 49 -6.88 6.26 2.38
C GLU A 49 -5.67 6.61 1.50
N THR A 50 -5.52 5.94 0.36
CA THR A 50 -4.44 6.15 -0.61
C THR A 50 -4.92 6.80 -1.91
N TYR A 51 -6.11 7.43 -1.88
CA TYR A 51 -6.69 8.17 -3.00
C TYR A 51 -6.79 7.35 -4.30
N GLY A 52 -7.16 6.06 -4.16
CA GLY A 52 -7.33 5.15 -5.29
C GLY A 52 -6.03 4.57 -5.87
N ILE A 53 -4.90 4.75 -5.18
CA ILE A 53 -3.60 4.22 -5.63
C ILE A 53 -3.20 3.06 -4.72
N THR A 54 -2.82 1.93 -5.29
CA THR A 54 -2.28 0.79 -4.55
C THR A 54 -0.86 1.11 -4.09
N VAL A 55 -0.63 1.12 -2.77
CA VAL A 55 0.64 1.45 -2.13
C VAL A 55 1.15 0.32 -1.24
N TYR A 56 0.24 -0.38 -0.57
CA TYR A 56 0.57 -1.37 0.44
C TYR A 56 0.27 -2.80 0.00
N GLN A 57 1.12 -3.73 0.42
CA GLN A 57 0.90 -5.16 0.20
C GLN A 57 -0.42 -5.63 0.82
N GLU A 58 -0.78 -5.08 1.96
CA GLU A 58 -2.02 -5.39 2.68
C GLU A 58 -3.28 -5.02 1.85
N GLN A 59 -3.21 -3.94 1.07
CA GLN A 59 -4.31 -3.57 0.16
C GLN A 59 -4.53 -4.62 -0.92
N VAL A 60 -3.44 -5.13 -1.51
CA VAL A 60 -3.52 -6.21 -2.50
C VAL A 60 -4.09 -7.49 -1.89
N MET A 61 -3.66 -7.85 -0.66
CA MET A 61 -4.21 -9.01 0.04
C MET A 61 -5.71 -8.89 0.27
N GLN A 62 -6.17 -7.74 0.76
CA GLN A 62 -7.59 -7.48 1.02
C GLN A 62 -8.41 -7.47 -0.27
N LEU A 63 -7.89 -6.81 -1.31
CA LEU A 63 -8.53 -6.77 -2.62
C LEU A 63 -8.63 -8.16 -3.26
N SER A 64 -7.58 -8.98 -3.19
CA SER A 64 -7.62 -10.35 -3.73
C SER A 64 -8.67 -11.22 -3.02
N GLN A 65 -8.85 -11.05 -1.72
CA GLN A 65 -9.90 -11.74 -0.98
C GLN A 65 -11.31 -11.22 -1.35
N LYS A 66 -11.45 -9.91 -1.51
CA LYS A 66 -12.76 -9.29 -1.80
C LYS A 66 -13.23 -9.50 -3.23
N LEU A 67 -12.33 -9.41 -4.20
CA LEU A 67 -12.67 -9.49 -5.62
C LEU A 67 -12.71 -10.93 -6.15
N ALA A 68 -11.82 -11.79 -5.68
CA ALA A 68 -11.62 -13.14 -6.23
C ALA A 68 -11.74 -14.27 -5.20
N ASP A 69 -12.30 -14.00 -4.03
CA ASP A 69 -12.51 -14.98 -2.96
C ASP A 69 -11.24 -15.73 -2.54
N PHE A 70 -10.08 -15.07 -2.61
CA PHE A 70 -8.84 -15.69 -2.14
C PHE A 70 -8.94 -16.05 -0.67
N SER A 71 -8.51 -17.24 -0.31
CA SER A 71 -8.32 -17.61 1.08
C SER A 71 -7.23 -16.74 1.72
N LYS A 72 -7.19 -16.67 3.05
CA LYS A 72 -6.11 -15.96 3.77
C LYS A 72 -4.72 -16.52 3.40
N GLY A 73 -4.64 -17.84 3.14
CA GLY A 73 -3.41 -18.49 2.70
C GLY A 73 -2.98 -18.07 1.29
N ASP A 74 -3.93 -18.00 0.34
CA ASP A 74 -3.64 -17.53 -1.03
C ASP A 74 -3.21 -16.06 -1.05
N ALA A 75 -3.89 -15.22 -0.27
CA ALA A 75 -3.54 -13.80 -0.15
C ALA A 75 -2.14 -13.60 0.47
N ASP A 76 -1.76 -14.40 1.47
CA ASP A 76 -0.40 -14.38 2.04
C ASP A 76 0.63 -14.92 1.04
N LEU A 77 0.26 -15.92 0.25
CA LEU A 77 1.11 -16.44 -0.82
C LEU A 77 1.35 -15.37 -1.90
N LEU A 78 0.30 -14.63 -2.29
CA LEU A 78 0.40 -13.49 -3.20
C LEU A 78 1.34 -12.41 -2.64
N ARG A 79 1.15 -12.03 -1.37
CA ARG A 79 2.04 -11.08 -0.68
C ARG A 79 3.50 -11.54 -0.70
N LYS A 80 3.76 -12.81 -0.41
CA LYS A 80 5.10 -13.40 -0.45
C LYS A 80 5.70 -13.38 -1.85
N ALA A 81 4.89 -13.71 -2.86
CA ALA A 81 5.31 -13.67 -4.26
C ALA A 81 5.74 -12.27 -4.68
N MET A 82 4.95 -11.26 -4.30
CA MET A 82 5.27 -9.85 -4.56
C MET A 82 6.51 -9.40 -3.78
N GLY A 83 6.56 -9.63 -2.47
CA GLY A 83 7.66 -9.18 -1.62
C GLY A 83 9.02 -9.80 -1.96
N LYS A 84 9.03 -11.05 -2.43
CA LYS A 84 10.23 -11.78 -2.86
C LYS A 84 10.48 -11.73 -4.36
N LYS A 85 9.63 -11.04 -5.13
CA LYS A 85 9.70 -10.91 -6.60
C LYS A 85 9.72 -12.27 -7.31
N ILE A 86 8.88 -13.22 -6.84
CA ILE A 86 8.77 -14.56 -7.42
C ILE A 86 7.71 -14.53 -8.52
N PHE A 87 8.08 -14.08 -9.72
CA PHE A 87 7.16 -13.91 -10.85
C PHE A 87 6.48 -15.22 -11.26
N SER A 88 7.18 -16.36 -11.22
CA SER A 88 6.60 -17.68 -11.52
C SER A 88 5.44 -18.07 -10.60
N LEU A 89 5.41 -17.55 -9.38
CA LEU A 89 4.31 -17.74 -8.44
C LEU A 89 3.15 -16.80 -8.73
N LEU A 90 3.44 -15.55 -9.16
CA LEU A 90 2.42 -14.61 -9.61
C LEU A 90 1.67 -15.15 -10.83
N GLU A 91 2.39 -15.68 -11.83
CA GLU A 91 1.79 -16.31 -13.01
C GLU A 91 0.87 -17.49 -12.66
N LYS A 92 1.20 -18.27 -11.64
CA LYS A 92 0.34 -19.37 -11.16
C LYS A 92 -0.91 -18.90 -10.44
N LEU A 93 -0.85 -17.74 -9.77
CA LEU A 93 -1.99 -17.17 -9.04
C LEU A 93 -2.92 -16.37 -9.94
N LYS A 94 -2.44 -15.87 -11.09
CA LYS A 94 -3.23 -15.07 -12.04
C LYS A 94 -4.52 -15.76 -12.48
N PRO A 95 -4.51 -16.99 -13.00
CA PRO A 95 -5.74 -17.67 -13.44
C PRO A 95 -6.76 -17.77 -12.30
N LYS A 96 -6.30 -18.12 -11.09
CA LYS A 96 -7.18 -18.22 -9.92
C LYS A 96 -7.83 -16.89 -9.57
N PHE A 97 -7.11 -15.77 -9.71
CA PHE A 97 -7.64 -14.44 -9.48
C PHE A 97 -8.70 -14.06 -10.53
N ILE A 98 -8.40 -14.29 -11.80
CA ILE A 98 -9.33 -14.00 -12.90
C ILE A 98 -10.60 -14.85 -12.77
N ASP A 99 -10.46 -16.18 -12.62
CA ASP A 99 -11.60 -17.10 -12.48
C ASP A 99 -12.49 -16.74 -11.28
N GLY A 100 -11.87 -16.41 -10.13
CA GLY A 100 -12.60 -15.97 -8.94
C GLY A 100 -13.34 -14.66 -9.16
N GLY A 101 -12.70 -13.69 -9.80
CA GLY A 101 -13.31 -12.40 -10.09
C GLY A 101 -14.45 -12.47 -11.10
N VAL A 102 -14.28 -13.25 -12.17
CA VAL A 102 -15.36 -13.50 -13.17
C VAL A 102 -16.54 -14.19 -12.52
N LYS A 103 -16.32 -15.17 -11.64
CA LYS A 103 -17.38 -15.82 -10.86
C LYS A 103 -18.16 -14.82 -9.99
N ASN A 104 -17.50 -13.80 -9.48
CA ASN A 104 -18.11 -12.73 -8.70
C ASN A 104 -18.77 -11.63 -9.55
N GLY A 105 -18.78 -11.79 -10.88
CA GLY A 105 -19.48 -10.92 -11.83
C GLY A 105 -18.68 -9.72 -12.30
N TYR A 106 -17.36 -9.73 -12.15
CA TYR A 106 -16.49 -8.69 -12.70
C TYR A 106 -16.05 -9.02 -14.12
N GLU A 107 -15.80 -7.98 -14.92
CA GLU A 107 -15.31 -8.11 -16.29
C GLU A 107 -13.85 -8.58 -16.30
N GLU A 108 -13.54 -9.55 -17.15
CA GLU A 108 -12.22 -10.15 -17.29
C GLU A 108 -11.14 -9.11 -17.65
N ASP A 109 -11.44 -8.22 -18.60
CA ASP A 109 -10.52 -7.15 -19.01
C ASP A 109 -10.14 -6.22 -17.84
N THR A 110 -11.10 -5.90 -16.98
CA THR A 110 -10.88 -5.08 -15.80
C THR A 110 -9.99 -5.81 -14.78
N LEU A 111 -10.22 -7.09 -14.57
CA LEU A 111 -9.41 -7.93 -13.67
C LEU A 111 -7.98 -8.10 -14.20
N GLU A 112 -7.81 -8.30 -15.51
CA GLU A 112 -6.49 -8.37 -16.13
C GLU A 112 -5.70 -7.07 -15.98
N LYS A 113 -6.36 -5.92 -16.16
CA LYS A 113 -5.76 -4.61 -15.93
C LYS A 113 -5.28 -4.48 -14.48
N ILE A 114 -6.14 -4.81 -13.50
CA ILE A 114 -5.80 -4.76 -12.07
C ILE A 114 -4.60 -5.68 -11.78
N TRP A 115 -4.60 -6.89 -12.33
CA TRP A 115 -3.50 -7.82 -12.14
C TRP A 115 -2.18 -7.29 -12.71
N LYS A 116 -2.22 -6.73 -13.91
CA LYS A 116 -1.04 -6.12 -14.55
C LYS A 116 -0.48 -4.96 -13.73
N ASP A 117 -1.37 -4.13 -13.15
CA ASP A 117 -0.96 -3.06 -12.24
C ASP A 117 -0.30 -3.62 -10.98
N TRP A 118 -0.80 -4.75 -10.45
CA TRP A 118 -0.18 -5.44 -9.31
C TRP A 118 1.16 -6.09 -9.66
N GLU A 119 1.34 -6.63 -10.85
CA GLU A 119 2.65 -7.13 -11.32
C GLU A 119 3.70 -6.02 -11.36
N ALA A 120 3.33 -4.86 -11.90
CA ALA A 120 4.18 -3.68 -11.88
C ALA A 120 4.45 -3.22 -10.43
N PHE A 121 3.42 -3.19 -9.59
CA PHE A 121 3.51 -2.86 -8.17
C PHE A 121 4.38 -3.85 -7.38
N ALA A 122 4.44 -5.13 -7.74
CA ALA A 122 5.22 -6.15 -7.04
C ALA A 122 6.71 -5.80 -6.93
N SER A 123 7.24 -5.01 -7.85
CA SER A 123 8.64 -4.58 -7.82
C SER A 123 8.98 -3.64 -6.67
N TYR A 124 7.98 -2.95 -6.09
CA TYR A 124 8.15 -1.92 -5.06
C TYR A 124 7.10 -1.95 -3.94
N ALA A 125 6.30 -3.01 -3.88
CA ALA A 125 5.29 -3.23 -2.86
C ALA A 125 5.81 -3.01 -1.43
N PHE A 126 5.08 -2.25 -0.62
CA PHE A 126 5.52 -1.86 0.71
C PHE A 126 4.61 -2.43 1.81
N ASN A 127 5.20 -2.75 2.95
CA ASN A 127 4.46 -3.24 4.10
C ASN A 127 3.96 -2.06 4.96
N LYS A 128 2.66 -1.95 5.15
CA LYS A 128 2.02 -0.85 5.90
C LYS A 128 2.42 -0.86 7.36
N SER A 129 2.53 -2.04 7.97
CA SER A 129 2.91 -2.17 9.38
C SER A 129 4.29 -1.57 9.66
N HIS A 130 5.24 -1.77 8.75
CA HIS A 130 6.57 -1.17 8.85
C HIS A 130 6.50 0.36 8.85
N SER A 131 5.77 0.96 7.91
CA SER A 131 5.58 2.42 7.87
C SER A 131 4.95 2.96 9.14
N THR A 132 3.92 2.29 9.64
CA THR A 132 3.20 2.70 10.86
C THR A 132 4.12 2.70 12.08
N CYS A 133 4.92 1.65 12.26
CA CYS A 133 5.87 1.57 13.37
C CYS A 133 6.91 2.69 13.32
N TYR A 134 7.51 2.93 12.15
CA TYR A 134 8.50 4.00 12.01
C TYR A 134 7.90 5.40 12.16
N ALA A 135 6.70 5.62 11.64
CA ALA A 135 6.00 6.90 11.82
C ALA A 135 5.68 7.17 13.29
N LEU A 136 5.28 6.13 14.05
CA LEU A 136 5.05 6.24 15.49
C LEU A 136 6.33 6.61 16.24
N ILE A 137 7.45 5.94 15.96
CA ILE A 137 8.75 6.23 16.57
C ILE A 137 9.19 7.65 16.20
N ALA A 138 9.06 8.07 14.95
CA ALA A 138 9.39 9.41 14.52
C ALA A 138 8.57 10.48 15.27
N TYR A 139 7.27 10.22 15.46
CA TYR A 139 6.42 11.11 16.26
C TYR A 139 6.85 11.17 17.73
N GLN A 140 7.12 10.00 18.35
CA GLN A 140 7.54 9.95 19.75
C GLN A 140 8.87 10.67 19.96
N THR A 141 9.85 10.48 19.09
CA THR A 141 11.14 11.18 19.17
C THR A 141 11.01 12.68 18.96
N ALA A 142 10.16 13.10 18.02
CA ALA A 142 9.87 14.52 17.82
C ALA A 142 9.18 15.15 19.05
N TYR A 143 8.23 14.44 19.67
CA TYR A 143 7.57 14.84 20.90
C TYR A 143 8.54 15.02 22.05
N LEU A 144 9.40 14.02 22.28
CA LEU A 144 10.43 14.07 23.33
C LEU A 144 11.40 15.23 23.10
N LYS A 145 11.86 15.41 21.88
CA LYS A 145 12.76 16.52 21.53
C LYS A 145 12.12 17.89 21.77
N ALA A 146 10.81 18.02 21.54
CA ALA A 146 10.09 19.29 21.72
C ALA A 146 9.77 19.61 23.19
N HIS A 147 9.43 18.60 23.99
CA HIS A 147 8.95 18.79 25.36
C HIS A 147 9.97 18.47 26.44
N TYR A 148 10.97 17.62 26.14
CA TYR A 148 12.02 17.14 27.05
C TYR A 148 13.39 17.20 26.37
N PRO A 149 13.84 18.38 25.89
CA PRO A 149 15.05 18.47 25.06
C PRO A 149 16.32 18.03 25.79
N SER A 150 16.45 18.34 27.09
CA SER A 150 17.62 17.99 27.89
C SER A 150 17.76 16.48 28.05
N GLU A 151 16.69 15.81 28.44
CA GLU A 151 16.62 14.37 28.63
C GLU A 151 16.79 13.63 27.31
N TYR A 152 16.17 14.13 26.24
CA TYR A 152 16.33 13.57 24.90
C TYR A 152 17.78 13.64 24.40
N MET A 153 18.44 14.79 24.58
CA MET A 153 19.85 14.94 24.21
C MET A 153 20.76 14.07 25.05
N LEU A 154 20.50 13.95 26.36
CA LEU A 154 21.25 13.07 27.24
C LEU A 154 21.18 11.60 26.78
N SER A 155 20.00 11.14 26.36
CA SER A 155 19.82 9.76 25.86
C SER A 155 20.65 9.48 24.60
N LEU A 156 20.86 10.48 23.73
CA LEU A 156 21.67 10.35 22.51
C LEU A 156 23.18 10.33 22.78
N ILE A 157 23.63 10.93 23.88
CA ILE A 157 25.06 10.98 24.25
C ILE A 157 25.52 9.62 24.80
N HIS A 158 24.62 8.83 25.37
CA HIS A 158 24.93 7.54 25.95
C HIS A 158 24.83 6.35 24.99
N ILE A 159 24.50 6.60 23.74
CA ILE A 159 24.51 5.60 22.67
C ILE A 159 25.81 5.72 21.89
#